data_7ae5eb7c8f3b93e4ff089b2abcb27aec
#
_entry.id   7ae5eb7c8f3b93e4ff089b2abcb27aec
#
_cell.length_a   1.000
_cell.length_b   1.000
_cell.length_c   1.000
_cell.angle_alpha   90.00
_cell.angle_beta   90.00
_cell.angle_gamma   90.00
#
_symmetry.space_group_name_H-M   'P 1'
#
loop_
_entity.id
_entity.type
_entity.pdbx_description
1 polymer ?
#
loop_
_entity_poly.entity_id
_entity_poly.type
_entity_poly.pdbx_seq_one_letter_code
_entity_poly.pdbx_strand_id
1 'polypeptide(L)'
;EEVQVVIAPFDVRQTNFIGGGINAITKSGTNTFKGSAYTYFQNQNMRGNSIDGEDLGARAKESKTIYGATFGGPIIKNKLFFFANVEVEKQPQQVIKWRARTEGEQPDENNYISRTTLSDMQKVSDFLRDKYGYDTGSATNFPADEKNLKLLGRIDWNITNGHKLSVR
;
A
#
# COMPACT_ATOMS: atom_id res chain seq x y z
N GLU A 1 -4.52 18.19 -14.29
CA GLU A 1 -3.86 17.60 -13.12
C GLU A 1 -3.07 18.68 -12.39
N GLU A 2 -3.50 19.03 -11.23
CA GLU A 2 -2.91 20.12 -10.45
C GLU A 2 -2.93 19.73 -8.95
N VAL A 3 -1.85 20.00 -8.26
CA VAL A 3 -1.78 19.89 -6.80
C VAL A 3 -1.57 21.29 -6.26
N GLN A 4 -2.55 21.78 -5.52
CA GLN A 4 -2.51 23.08 -4.88
C GLN A 4 -2.22 22.90 -3.38
N VAL A 5 -1.12 23.47 -2.93
CA VAL A 5 -0.78 23.54 -1.50
C VAL A 5 -1.14 24.93 -1.01
N VAL A 6 -2.00 25.00 -0.01
CA VAL A 6 -2.47 26.26 0.57
C VAL A 6 -2.10 26.29 2.05
N ILE A 7 -1.36 27.30 2.47
CA ILE A 7 -0.95 27.51 3.87
C ILE A 7 -1.75 28.67 4.44
N ALA A 8 -2.45 28.42 5.56
CA ALA A 8 -3.26 29.39 6.26
C ALA A 8 -4.21 30.21 5.34
N PRO A 9 -5.09 29.57 4.55
CA PRO A 9 -6.01 30.31 3.69
C PRO A 9 -7.01 31.10 4.50
N PHE A 10 -7.19 32.37 4.12
CA PHE A 10 -8.25 33.27 4.68
C PHE A 10 -9.57 33.13 3.92
N ASP A 11 -9.74 32.12 3.06
CA ASP A 11 -10.95 31.93 2.28
C ASP A 11 -11.99 31.12 3.07
N VAL A 12 -13.16 31.70 3.32
CA VAL A 12 -14.27 31.08 4.05
C VAL A 12 -14.82 29.80 3.42
N ARG A 13 -14.50 29.54 2.16
CA ARG A 13 -14.83 28.30 1.44
C ARG A 13 -13.91 27.13 1.81
N GLN A 14 -12.79 27.42 2.45
CA GLN A 14 -11.83 26.44 2.91
C GLN A 14 -11.94 26.32 4.43
N THR A 15 -12.72 25.34 4.89
CA THR A 15 -12.97 25.09 6.32
C THR A 15 -12.33 23.76 6.76
N ASN A 16 -12.29 23.53 8.07
CA ASN A 16 -11.83 22.26 8.68
C ASN A 16 -10.35 21.91 8.51
N PHE A 17 -9.46 22.89 8.58
CA PHE A 17 -8.03 22.59 8.63
C PHE A 17 -7.32 23.43 9.70
N ILE A 18 -6.19 22.91 10.18
CA ILE A 18 -5.28 23.61 11.08
C ILE A 18 -3.93 23.71 10.37
N GLY A 19 -3.57 24.93 9.94
CA GLY A 19 -2.27 25.25 9.38
C GLY A 19 -2.14 25.16 7.86
N GLY A 20 -2.68 24.17 7.17
CA GLY A 20 -2.56 24.07 5.71
C GLY A 20 -3.45 23.01 5.11
N GLY A 21 -3.70 23.12 3.80
CA GLY A 21 -4.48 22.17 3.01
C GLY A 21 -3.77 21.77 1.72
N ILE A 22 -3.92 20.53 1.33
CA ILE A 22 -3.47 20.03 0.01
C ILE A 22 -4.74 19.70 -0.79
N ASN A 23 -4.94 20.40 -1.87
CA ASN A 23 -6.04 20.16 -2.81
C ASN A 23 -5.50 19.55 -4.10
N ALA A 24 -5.95 18.35 -4.43
CA ALA A 24 -5.57 17.67 -5.66
C ALA A 24 -6.73 17.68 -6.66
N ILE A 25 -6.49 18.25 -7.83
CA ILE A 25 -7.42 18.22 -8.94
C ILE A 25 -7.15 16.96 -9.76
N THR A 26 -8.08 16.02 -9.72
CA THR A 26 -7.97 14.75 -10.45
C THR A 26 -8.10 14.95 -11.95
N LYS A 27 -7.43 14.07 -12.72
CA LYS A 27 -7.60 14.00 -14.17
C LYS A 27 -9.07 13.83 -14.54
N SER A 28 -9.43 14.36 -15.71
CA SER A 28 -10.73 14.17 -16.35
C SER A 28 -10.56 13.50 -17.70
N GLY A 29 -11.64 12.94 -18.24
CA GLY A 29 -11.68 12.46 -19.61
C GLY A 29 -11.54 13.62 -20.62
N THR A 30 -11.03 13.32 -21.79
CA THR A 30 -10.85 14.25 -22.89
C THR A 30 -11.53 13.71 -24.15
N ASN A 31 -11.51 14.46 -25.26
CA ASN A 31 -12.04 13.98 -26.55
C ASN A 31 -11.23 12.83 -27.18
N THR A 32 -10.09 12.49 -26.61
CA THR A 32 -9.25 11.36 -27.03
C THR A 32 -9.13 10.36 -25.89
N PHE A 33 -9.17 9.08 -26.23
CA PHE A 33 -8.88 8.04 -25.25
C PHE A 33 -7.41 8.11 -24.84
N LYS A 34 -7.17 8.11 -23.55
CA LYS A 34 -5.82 8.06 -22.96
C LYS A 34 -5.80 7.05 -21.83
N GLY A 35 -4.76 6.25 -21.79
CA GLY A 35 -4.54 5.29 -20.74
C GLY A 35 -3.08 5.26 -20.34
N SER A 36 -2.82 4.84 -19.12
CA SER A 36 -1.48 4.57 -18.63
C SER A 36 -1.53 3.38 -17.67
N ALA A 37 -0.44 2.63 -17.64
CA ALA A 37 -0.21 1.61 -16.62
C ALA A 37 1.17 1.85 -16.02
N TYR A 38 1.30 1.59 -14.72
CA TYR A 38 2.55 1.75 -14.01
C TYR A 38 2.69 0.69 -12.93
N THR A 39 3.93 0.40 -12.57
CA THR A 39 4.25 -0.41 -11.41
C THR A 39 5.39 0.22 -10.65
N TYR A 40 5.31 0.15 -9.32
CA TYR A 40 6.42 0.49 -8.42
C TYR A 40 6.76 -0.73 -7.60
N PHE A 41 8.04 -0.99 -7.47
CA PHE A 41 8.56 -2.06 -6.65
C PHE A 41 9.67 -1.53 -5.74
N GLN A 42 9.62 -1.90 -4.48
CA GLN A 42 10.64 -1.58 -3.49
C GLN A 42 10.84 -2.79 -2.57
N ASN A 43 12.07 -3.07 -2.20
CA ASN A 43 12.41 -4.05 -1.18
C ASN A 43 13.53 -3.54 -0.26
N GLN A 44 13.84 -4.29 0.80
CA GLN A 44 14.88 -3.93 1.77
C GLN A 44 16.26 -3.77 1.13
N ASN A 45 16.56 -4.46 0.03
CA ASN A 45 17.88 -4.41 -0.63
C ASN A 45 18.07 -3.12 -1.45
N MET A 46 16.98 -2.39 -1.73
CA MET A 46 17.01 -1.09 -2.41
C MET A 46 17.30 0.07 -1.45
N ARG A 47 17.39 -0.21 -0.15
CA ARG A 47 17.75 0.77 0.88
C ARG A 47 19.18 0.51 1.34
N GLY A 48 19.98 1.56 1.48
CA GLY A 48 21.30 1.46 2.06
C GLY A 48 21.25 1.01 3.54
N ASN A 49 22.23 0.24 3.97
CA ASN A 49 22.37 -0.22 5.35
C ASN A 49 23.36 0.62 6.17
N SER A 50 23.91 1.71 5.59
CA SER A 50 24.86 2.58 6.29
C SER A 50 24.42 4.03 6.19
N ILE A 51 24.68 4.79 7.25
CA ILE A 51 24.53 6.24 7.33
C ILE A 51 25.83 6.79 7.85
N ASP A 52 26.44 7.71 7.11
CA ASP A 52 27.69 8.39 7.48
C ASP A 52 28.85 7.42 7.86
N GLY A 53 28.90 6.28 7.15
CA GLY A 53 29.91 5.24 7.38
C GLY A 53 29.57 4.23 8.49
N GLU A 54 28.56 4.48 9.27
CA GLU A 54 28.05 3.55 10.30
C GLU A 54 27.14 2.49 9.70
N ASP A 55 27.41 1.23 9.96
CA ASP A 55 26.55 0.11 9.55
C ASP A 55 25.36 -0.05 10.50
N LEU A 56 24.16 0.05 9.96
CA LEU A 56 22.91 -0.07 10.71
C LEU A 56 22.45 -1.54 10.89
N GLY A 57 23.26 -2.50 10.45
CA GLY A 57 22.93 -3.92 10.50
C GLY A 57 21.91 -4.37 9.45
N ALA A 58 21.54 -5.65 9.52
CA ALA A 58 20.59 -6.24 8.59
C ALA A 58 19.17 -5.67 8.79
N ARG A 59 18.54 -5.23 7.71
CA ARG A 59 17.15 -4.77 7.72
C ARG A 59 16.17 -5.93 7.71
N ALA A 60 15.06 -5.76 8.40
CA ALA A 60 13.95 -6.70 8.30
C ALA A 60 13.49 -6.84 6.84
N LYS A 61 13.08 -8.03 6.45
CA LYS A 61 12.56 -8.31 5.11
C LYS A 61 11.27 -7.50 4.90
N GLU A 62 11.29 -6.61 3.96
CA GLU A 62 10.13 -5.80 3.56
C GLU A 62 10.06 -5.74 2.04
N SER A 63 8.85 -5.68 1.53
CA SER A 63 8.61 -5.41 0.11
C SER A 63 7.35 -4.59 -0.05
N LYS A 64 7.35 -3.72 -1.05
CA LYS A 64 6.17 -2.95 -1.45
C LYS A 64 6.03 -3.04 -2.95
N THR A 65 4.86 -3.41 -3.41
CA THR A 65 4.55 -3.45 -4.84
C THR A 65 3.25 -2.72 -5.08
N ILE A 66 3.26 -1.80 -6.04
CA ILE A 66 2.10 -1.05 -6.46
C ILE A 66 1.89 -1.31 -7.95
N TYR A 67 0.67 -1.65 -8.33
CA TYR A 67 0.21 -1.73 -9.70
C TYR A 67 -0.89 -0.71 -9.89
N GLY A 68 -0.76 0.12 -10.90
CA GLY A 68 -1.79 1.11 -11.19
C GLY A 68 -2.08 1.20 -12.69
N ALA A 69 -3.33 1.52 -12.99
CA ALA A 69 -3.76 1.81 -14.34
C ALA A 69 -4.78 2.95 -14.36
N THR A 70 -4.68 3.79 -15.37
CA THR A 70 -5.66 4.84 -15.63
C THR A 70 -6.22 4.69 -17.03
N PHE A 71 -7.50 5.02 -17.20
CA PHE A 71 -8.12 5.05 -18.50
C PHE A 71 -9.19 6.14 -18.53
N GLY A 72 -9.24 6.91 -19.60
CA GLY A 72 -10.23 7.96 -19.76
C GLY A 72 -10.41 8.37 -21.21
N GLY A 73 -11.58 8.96 -21.50
CA GLY A 73 -11.92 9.38 -22.84
C GLY A 73 -13.36 9.86 -22.95
N PRO A 74 -13.85 10.08 -24.20
CA PRO A 74 -15.21 10.52 -24.42
C PRO A 74 -16.16 9.32 -24.48
N ILE A 75 -17.25 9.39 -23.73
CA ILE A 75 -18.45 8.57 -23.99
C ILE A 75 -19.21 9.19 -25.16
N ILE A 76 -19.35 10.53 -25.12
CA ILE A 76 -19.90 11.34 -26.22
C ILE A 76 -18.93 12.49 -26.45
N LYS A 77 -18.37 12.60 -27.65
CA LYS A 77 -17.43 13.66 -27.99
C LYS A 77 -18.00 15.04 -27.67
N ASN A 78 -17.17 15.91 -27.12
CA ASN A 78 -17.47 17.28 -26.68
C ASN A 78 -18.53 17.39 -25.58
N LYS A 79 -19.16 16.29 -25.14
CA LYS A 79 -20.30 16.33 -24.23
C LYS A 79 -20.17 15.51 -22.97
N LEU A 80 -19.75 14.25 -23.07
CA LEU A 80 -19.72 13.35 -21.93
C LEU A 80 -18.39 12.61 -21.89
N PHE A 81 -17.69 12.72 -20.78
CA PHE A 81 -16.38 12.15 -20.58
C PHE A 81 -16.35 11.29 -19.34
N PHE A 82 -15.47 10.30 -19.34
CA PHE A 82 -15.16 9.49 -18.16
C PHE A 82 -13.66 9.44 -17.92
N PHE A 83 -13.32 9.19 -16.68
CA PHE A 83 -11.97 8.86 -16.23
C PHE A 83 -12.06 7.83 -15.11
N ALA A 84 -11.23 6.81 -15.19
CA ALA A 84 -11.11 5.77 -14.17
C ALA A 84 -9.64 5.57 -13.80
N ASN A 85 -9.40 5.31 -12.52
CA ASN A 85 -8.11 4.90 -11.98
C ASN A 85 -8.31 3.71 -11.05
N VAL A 86 -7.43 2.72 -11.17
CA VAL A 86 -7.31 1.60 -10.24
C VAL A 86 -5.86 1.50 -9.79
N GLU A 87 -5.67 1.34 -8.49
CA GLU A 87 -4.36 1.08 -7.90
C GLU A 87 -4.50 -0.05 -6.87
N VAL A 88 -3.63 -1.04 -6.99
CA VAL A 88 -3.49 -2.15 -6.04
C VAL A 88 -2.12 -2.06 -5.42
N GLU A 89 -2.09 -1.89 -4.12
CA GLU A 89 -0.88 -1.87 -3.31
C GLU A 89 -0.80 -3.15 -2.48
N LYS A 90 0.37 -3.79 -2.51
CA LYS A 90 0.70 -4.96 -1.68
C LYS A 90 1.94 -4.64 -0.89
N GLN A 91 1.83 -4.69 0.43
CA GLN A 91 2.93 -4.42 1.34
C GLN A 91 2.92 -5.46 2.48
N PRO A 92 3.41 -6.69 2.24
CA PRO A 92 3.57 -7.66 3.31
C PRO A 92 4.55 -7.11 4.35
N GLN A 93 4.11 -7.03 5.59
CA GLN A 93 4.92 -6.61 6.73
C GLN A 93 5.19 -7.81 7.64
N GLN A 94 6.40 -7.90 8.14
CA GLN A 94 6.70 -8.87 9.18
C GLN A 94 6.26 -8.30 10.54
N VAL A 95 5.10 -8.73 11.04
CA VAL A 95 4.53 -8.24 12.31
C VAL A 95 5.24 -8.84 13.50
N ILE A 96 5.65 -10.11 13.41
CA ILE A 96 6.34 -10.82 14.48
C ILE A 96 7.83 -10.87 14.17
N LYS A 97 8.62 -10.21 15.00
CA LYS A 97 10.09 -10.22 14.88
C LYS A 97 10.70 -11.49 15.48
N TRP A 98 10.11 -12.00 16.57
CA TRP A 98 10.60 -13.19 17.25
C TRP A 98 10.44 -14.43 16.39
N ARG A 99 11.48 -15.24 16.31
CA ARG A 99 11.48 -16.53 15.64
C ARG A 99 11.92 -17.65 16.57
N ALA A 100 11.47 -18.85 16.29
CA ALA A 100 12.03 -20.03 16.92
C ALA A 100 13.49 -20.21 16.51
N ARG A 101 14.31 -20.69 17.42
CA ARG A 101 15.69 -21.03 17.12
C ARG A 101 15.79 -22.34 16.33
N THR A 102 16.79 -22.43 15.47
CA THR A 102 17.17 -23.68 14.81
C THR A 102 18.08 -24.50 15.70
N GLU A 103 18.32 -25.75 15.33
CA GLU A 103 19.17 -26.65 16.10
C GLU A 103 20.62 -26.13 16.14
N GLY A 104 21.22 -26.07 17.35
CA GLY A 104 22.56 -25.50 17.54
C GLY A 104 22.62 -23.98 17.73
N GLU A 105 21.55 -23.25 17.45
CA GLU A 105 21.47 -21.81 17.64
C GLU A 105 21.20 -21.47 19.13
N GLN A 106 21.80 -20.40 19.64
CA GLN A 106 21.54 -19.92 21.01
C GLN A 106 20.42 -18.88 21.01
N PRO A 107 19.61 -18.79 22.08
CA PRO A 107 18.65 -17.70 22.25
C PRO A 107 19.36 -16.34 22.24
N ASP A 108 18.79 -15.37 21.56
CA ASP A 108 19.34 -14.02 21.46
C ASP A 108 18.22 -12.98 21.36
N GLU A 109 18.13 -12.13 22.38
CA GLU A 109 17.09 -11.09 22.44
C GLU A 109 17.35 -9.96 21.42
N ASN A 110 18.61 -9.66 21.13
CA ASN A 110 18.96 -8.61 20.16
C ASN A 110 18.57 -8.99 18.73
N ASN A 111 18.67 -10.29 18.42
CA ASN A 111 18.30 -10.84 17.12
C ASN A 111 16.92 -11.51 17.12
N TYR A 112 16.12 -11.33 18.15
CA TYR A 112 14.77 -11.88 18.30
C TYR A 112 14.71 -13.41 18.16
N ILE A 113 15.71 -14.12 18.71
CA ILE A 113 15.77 -15.58 18.70
C ILE A 113 15.23 -16.11 20.03
N SER A 114 14.13 -16.85 19.97
CA SER A 114 13.46 -17.37 21.16
C SER A 114 14.20 -18.56 21.78
N ARG A 115 13.86 -18.90 23.01
CA ARG A 115 14.34 -20.11 23.69
C ARG A 115 13.73 -21.38 23.11
N THR A 116 12.55 -21.28 22.46
CA THR A 116 11.82 -22.41 21.88
C THR A 116 12.46 -22.81 20.55
N THR A 117 12.66 -24.12 20.37
CA THR A 117 13.17 -24.62 19.08
C THR A 117 12.06 -24.75 18.04
N LEU A 118 12.42 -24.68 16.78
CA LEU A 118 11.49 -24.94 15.70
C LEU A 118 10.94 -26.38 15.77
N SER A 119 11.77 -27.34 16.19
CA SER A 119 11.35 -28.74 16.41
C SER A 119 10.28 -28.87 17.49
N ASP A 120 10.39 -28.13 18.59
CA ASP A 120 9.39 -28.17 19.67
C ASP A 120 8.07 -27.54 19.23
N MET A 121 8.13 -26.43 18.48
CA MET A 121 6.93 -25.84 17.90
C MET A 121 6.23 -26.80 16.92
N GLN A 122 6.99 -27.52 16.12
CA GLN A 122 6.45 -28.49 15.17
C GLN A 122 5.76 -29.66 15.92
N LYS A 123 6.38 -30.19 16.98
CA LYS A 123 5.77 -31.26 17.79
C LYS A 123 4.45 -30.82 18.43
N VAL A 124 4.39 -29.60 18.92
CA VAL A 124 3.14 -29.05 19.50
C VAL A 124 2.08 -28.87 18.42
N SER A 125 2.47 -28.36 17.25
CA SER A 125 1.57 -28.20 16.11
C SER A 125 0.98 -29.56 15.65
N ASP A 126 1.82 -30.55 15.48
CA ASP A 126 1.42 -31.90 15.08
C ASP A 126 0.49 -32.54 16.13
N PHE A 127 0.81 -32.42 17.41
CA PHE A 127 -0.04 -32.90 18.51
C PHE A 127 -1.44 -32.24 18.50
N LEU A 128 -1.50 -30.92 18.32
CA LEU A 128 -2.78 -30.19 18.27
C LEU A 128 -3.60 -30.57 17.06
N ARG A 129 -2.97 -30.74 15.90
CA ARG A 129 -3.62 -31.18 14.69
C ARG A 129 -4.17 -32.60 14.81
N ASP A 130 -3.35 -33.54 15.30
CA ASP A 130 -3.71 -34.97 15.35
C ASP A 130 -4.76 -35.26 16.43
N LYS A 131 -4.69 -34.57 17.58
CA LYS A 131 -5.60 -34.83 18.70
C LYS A 131 -6.90 -34.00 18.64
N TYR A 132 -6.81 -32.77 18.15
CA TYR A 132 -7.92 -31.81 18.20
C TYR A 132 -8.37 -31.32 16.83
N GLY A 133 -7.71 -31.73 15.75
CA GLY A 133 -8.01 -31.20 14.40
C GLY A 133 -7.69 -29.71 14.25
N TYR A 134 -6.82 -29.16 15.15
CA TYR A 134 -6.52 -27.73 15.16
C TYR A 134 -5.26 -27.45 14.37
N ASP A 135 -5.40 -26.65 13.30
CA ASP A 135 -4.25 -26.15 12.52
C ASP A 135 -3.70 -24.88 13.17
N THR A 136 -2.46 -24.93 13.64
CA THR A 136 -1.77 -23.79 14.24
C THR A 136 -1.24 -22.79 13.21
N GLY A 137 -1.32 -23.10 11.94
CA GLY A 137 -0.65 -22.33 10.89
C GLY A 137 0.87 -22.56 10.85
N SER A 138 1.58 -21.71 10.11
CA SER A 138 3.03 -21.80 9.94
C SER A 138 3.78 -21.37 11.20
N ALA A 139 4.78 -22.14 11.61
CA ALA A 139 5.71 -21.77 12.69
C ALA A 139 6.78 -20.75 12.26
N THR A 140 6.86 -20.45 10.97
CA THR A 140 7.82 -19.52 10.37
C THR A 140 7.10 -18.63 9.38
N ASN A 141 7.62 -17.43 9.20
CA ASN A 141 7.10 -16.47 8.22
C ASN A 141 5.63 -16.08 8.48
N PHE A 142 5.43 -15.11 9.35
CA PHE A 142 4.13 -14.51 9.65
C PHE A 142 3.94 -13.20 8.89
N PRO A 143 3.65 -13.22 7.58
CA PRO A 143 3.39 -11.99 6.87
C PRO A 143 2.01 -11.47 7.27
N ALA A 144 1.93 -10.25 7.74
CA ALA A 144 0.69 -9.50 7.67
C ALA A 144 0.56 -8.98 6.24
N ASP A 145 -0.26 -9.62 5.45
CA ASP A 145 -0.55 -9.19 4.09
C ASP A 145 -1.40 -7.92 4.12
N GLU A 146 -0.75 -6.77 4.01
CA GLU A 146 -1.44 -5.52 3.77
C GLU A 146 -1.70 -5.37 2.27
N LYS A 147 -2.98 -5.31 1.91
CA LYS A 147 -3.45 -5.09 0.54
C LYS A 147 -4.40 -3.92 0.53
N ASN A 148 -4.10 -2.91 -0.25
CA ASN A 148 -4.93 -1.74 -0.44
C ASN A 148 -5.41 -1.68 -1.88
N LEU A 149 -6.71 -1.55 -2.07
CA LEU A 149 -7.34 -1.28 -3.37
C LEU A 149 -7.87 0.15 -3.36
N LYS A 150 -7.38 0.96 -4.29
CA LYS A 150 -7.80 2.34 -4.46
C LYS A 150 -8.48 2.47 -5.82
N LEU A 151 -9.70 2.96 -5.83
CA LEU A 151 -10.49 3.17 -7.03
C LEU A 151 -10.92 4.63 -7.11
N LEU A 152 -10.83 5.20 -8.29
CA LEU A 152 -11.36 6.52 -8.58
C LEU A 152 -12.12 6.45 -9.91
N GLY A 153 -13.38 6.86 -9.90
CA GLY A 153 -14.19 7.08 -11.08
C GLY A 153 -14.61 8.54 -11.17
N ARG A 154 -14.63 9.08 -12.37
CA ARG A 154 -15.11 10.44 -12.64
C ARG A 154 -15.88 10.49 -13.95
N ILE A 155 -17.01 11.19 -13.94
CA ILE A 155 -17.82 11.49 -15.10
C ILE A 155 -18.00 13.00 -15.17
N ASP A 156 -17.69 13.59 -16.31
CA ASP A 156 -17.89 15.01 -16.61
C ASP A 156 -18.88 15.12 -17.77
N TRP A 157 -20.00 15.81 -17.52
CA TRP A 157 -21.08 16.01 -18.49
C TRP A 157 -21.32 17.49 -18.76
N ASN A 158 -21.09 17.91 -19.98
CA ASN A 158 -21.47 19.20 -20.50
C ASN A 158 -22.93 19.11 -20.99
N ILE A 159 -23.89 19.42 -20.11
CA ILE A 159 -25.34 19.29 -20.43
C ILE A 159 -25.73 20.33 -21.46
N THR A 160 -25.35 21.58 -21.23
CA THR A 160 -25.53 22.73 -22.10
C THR A 160 -24.29 23.63 -21.99
N ASN A 161 -24.27 24.73 -22.80
CA ASN A 161 -23.17 25.71 -22.75
C ASN A 161 -23.05 26.37 -21.35
N GLY A 162 -24.14 26.44 -20.59
CA GLY A 162 -24.16 27.04 -19.24
C GLY A 162 -24.20 26.04 -18.08
N HIS A 163 -24.42 24.75 -18.35
CA HIS A 163 -24.59 23.74 -17.28
C HIS A 163 -23.62 22.57 -17.46
N LYS A 164 -22.80 22.37 -16.46
CA LYS A 164 -21.83 21.25 -16.38
C LYS A 164 -22.07 20.47 -15.09
N LEU A 165 -22.03 19.15 -15.18
CA LEU A 165 -22.09 18.22 -14.06
C LEU A 165 -20.79 17.43 -13.99
N SER A 166 -20.20 17.33 -12.79
CA SER A 166 -19.06 16.48 -12.51
C SER A 166 -19.39 15.59 -11.31
N VAL A 167 -19.24 14.28 -11.49
CA VAL A 167 -19.44 13.27 -10.44
C VAL A 167 -18.13 12.53 -10.24
N ARG A 168 -17.78 12.30 -8.98
CA ARG A 168 -16.56 11.59 -8.57
C ARG A 168 -16.89 10.50 -7.57
#